data_b0c6c0aa9e56b6608d684ad27b00014e
#
_entry.id   b0c6c0aa9e56b6608d684ad27b00014e
#
_cell.length_a   1.000
_cell.length_b   1.000
_cell.length_c   1.000
_cell.angle_alpha   90.00
_cell.angle_beta   90.00
_cell.angle_gamma   90.00
#
_symmetry.space_group_name_H-M   'P 1'
#
loop_
_entity.id
_entity.type
_entity.pdbx_description
1 polymer ?
#
loop_
_entity_poly.entity_id
_entity_poly.type
_entity_poly.pdbx_seq_one_letter_code
_entity_poly.pdbx_strand_id
1 'polypeptide(L)'
;QLIKIDMNCYKDSSSLNKLIGSAPGYQDCDNVVGFVQKIKNYPNSVVLLDEIDKASPDVLDFFLNVFDEGTFLDSHNNVINCRNIIFIMTANITGLDNKTSKNYLLTNEEEGHKKKSSKKHLNHIFREEFINRIQHLIEFNYISDDAAIEILEKISENYKFRSETTFINIKKLSLDKEELRTSGARYLKRLVLNQLLTGIANKI
;
A
#
# COMPACT_ATOMS: atom_id res chain seq x y z
N GLN A 1 15.91 8.71 -3.76
CA GLN A 1 15.24 8.71 -2.44
C GLN A 1 13.82 8.16 -2.55
N LEU A 2 13.35 7.37 -1.57
CA LEU A 2 11.96 6.94 -1.43
C LEU A 2 11.30 7.77 -0.33
N ILE A 3 10.17 8.41 -0.66
CA ILE A 3 9.32 9.15 0.26
C ILE A 3 8.04 8.35 0.43
N LYS A 4 7.82 7.76 1.61
CA LYS A 4 6.57 7.03 1.88
C LYS A 4 5.61 7.94 2.65
N ILE A 5 4.33 7.91 2.22
CA ILE A 5 3.20 8.60 2.84
C ILE A 5 2.09 7.59 3.06
N ASP A 6 1.64 7.46 4.31
CA ASP A 6 0.50 6.62 4.67
C ASP A 6 -0.79 7.45 4.56
N MET A 7 -1.63 7.12 3.59
CA MET A 7 -2.88 7.84 3.32
C MET A 7 -3.94 7.63 4.41
N ASN A 8 -3.77 6.67 5.32
CA ASN A 8 -4.62 6.55 6.49
C ASN A 8 -4.60 7.79 7.41
N CYS A 9 -3.50 8.55 7.38
CA CYS A 9 -3.37 9.80 8.13
C CYS A 9 -4.10 10.99 7.46
N TYR A 10 -4.70 10.79 6.27
CA TYR A 10 -5.27 11.83 5.43
C TYR A 10 -6.72 11.56 5.04
N LYS A 11 -7.50 11.02 5.99
CA LYS A 11 -8.92 10.65 5.79
C LYS A 11 -9.87 11.84 5.86
N ASP A 12 -9.47 12.89 6.56
CA ASP A 12 -10.30 14.07 6.77
C ASP A 12 -9.93 15.18 5.79
N SER A 13 -10.90 16.01 5.39
CA SER A 13 -10.68 17.16 4.50
C SER A 13 -9.64 18.14 5.04
N SER A 14 -9.58 18.35 6.34
CA SER A 14 -8.55 19.19 7.00
C SER A 14 -7.13 18.64 6.86
N SER A 15 -7.00 17.36 6.49
CA SER A 15 -5.69 16.69 6.35
C SER A 15 -4.88 17.19 5.16
N LEU A 16 -5.50 17.87 4.19
CA LEU A 16 -4.79 18.50 3.08
C LEU A 16 -3.71 19.47 3.60
N ASN A 17 -4.02 20.22 4.67
CA ASN A 17 -3.06 21.14 5.29
C ASN A 17 -1.80 20.45 5.81
N LYS A 18 -1.89 19.16 6.17
CA LYS A 18 -0.71 18.37 6.57
C LYS A 18 0.22 18.07 5.38
N LEU A 19 -0.32 18.05 4.15
CA LEU A 19 0.47 17.85 2.93
C LEU A 19 1.13 19.15 2.47
N ILE A 20 0.34 20.22 2.33
CA ILE A 20 0.80 21.48 1.75
C ILE A 20 1.41 22.45 2.77
N GLY A 21 1.27 22.14 4.08
CA GLY A 21 1.64 23.00 5.18
C GLY A 21 0.46 23.78 5.73
N SER A 22 0.54 24.17 7.01
CA SER A 22 -0.46 25.02 7.65
C SER A 22 -0.24 26.50 7.27
N ALA A 23 -1.33 27.25 7.17
CA ALA A 23 -1.23 28.69 6.94
C ALA A 23 -0.46 29.38 8.09
N PRO A 24 0.25 30.50 7.82
CA PRO A 24 0.94 31.26 8.84
C PRO A 24 0.01 31.64 10.00
N GLY A 25 0.46 31.39 11.25
CA GLY A 25 -0.30 31.67 12.46
C GLY A 25 -1.01 30.48 13.12
N TYR A 26 -1.01 29.31 12.52
CA TYR A 26 -1.45 28.08 13.19
C TYR A 26 -0.29 27.42 13.94
N GLN A 27 -0.54 26.95 15.19
CA GLN A 27 0.41 26.12 15.94
C GLN A 27 0.65 24.84 15.14
N ASP A 28 1.90 24.38 15.03
CA ASP A 28 2.42 23.24 14.25
C ASP A 28 2.92 23.49 12.82
N CYS A 29 2.98 24.75 12.35
CA CYS A 29 3.57 25.05 11.05
C CYS A 29 5.07 24.75 10.93
N ASP A 30 5.81 24.66 12.05
CA ASP A 30 7.28 24.56 12.02
C ASP A 30 7.85 23.16 12.32
N ASN A 31 7.04 22.19 12.80
CA ASN A 31 7.58 20.93 13.35
C ASN A 31 7.36 19.68 12.52
N VAL A 32 6.62 19.75 11.42
CA VAL A 32 6.45 18.58 10.54
C VAL A 32 7.32 18.77 9.31
N VAL A 33 8.35 17.93 9.16
CA VAL A 33 9.03 17.72 7.87
C VAL A 33 7.99 17.11 6.92
N GLY A 34 7.05 17.95 6.51
CA GLY A 34 5.90 17.60 5.71
C GLY A 34 6.29 17.16 4.30
N PHE A 35 5.31 16.73 3.55
CA PHE A 35 5.46 16.33 2.15
C PHE A 35 6.20 17.40 1.32
N VAL A 36 5.81 18.67 1.46
CA VAL A 36 6.45 19.81 0.77
C VAL A 36 7.95 19.87 1.00
N GLN A 37 8.38 19.77 2.25
CA GLN A 37 9.82 19.87 2.58
C GLN A 37 10.61 18.68 2.05
N LYS A 38 10.00 17.47 2.08
CA LYS A 38 10.62 16.28 1.50
C LYS A 38 10.80 16.42 -0.01
N ILE A 39 9.80 16.96 -0.73
CA ILE A 39 9.89 17.20 -2.17
C ILE A 39 10.95 18.27 -2.49
N LYS A 40 10.98 19.38 -1.73
CA LYS A 40 12.01 20.41 -1.91
C LYS A 40 13.42 19.86 -1.74
N ASN A 41 13.64 19.00 -0.75
CA ASN A 41 14.94 18.40 -0.48
C ASN A 41 15.32 17.30 -1.49
N TYR A 42 14.33 16.62 -2.08
CA TYR A 42 14.54 15.48 -2.98
C TYR A 42 13.65 15.58 -4.23
N PRO A 43 13.94 16.54 -5.14
CA PRO A 43 13.07 16.80 -6.31
C PRO A 43 13.05 15.66 -7.35
N ASN A 44 14.00 14.72 -7.27
CA ASN A 44 14.08 13.53 -8.11
C ASN A 44 13.86 12.27 -7.26
N SER A 45 12.71 12.15 -6.64
CA SER A 45 12.38 11.06 -5.73
C SER A 45 11.28 10.15 -6.28
N VAL A 46 11.12 9.00 -5.62
CA VAL A 46 9.94 8.15 -5.75
C VAL A 46 9.05 8.44 -4.54
N VAL A 47 7.80 8.78 -4.79
CA VAL A 47 6.77 9.00 -3.75
C VAL A 47 5.82 7.81 -3.75
N LEU A 48 5.77 7.11 -2.62
CA LEU A 48 4.83 6.03 -2.38
C LEU A 48 3.64 6.55 -1.56
N LEU A 49 2.47 6.59 -2.19
CA LEU A 49 1.19 6.88 -1.53
C LEU A 49 0.56 5.54 -1.12
N ASP A 50 0.75 5.17 0.13
CA ASP A 50 0.31 3.86 0.64
C ASP A 50 -1.16 3.94 1.09
N GLU A 51 -2.00 2.99 0.63
CA GLU A 51 -3.44 2.94 0.87
C GLU A 51 -4.20 4.20 0.40
N ILE A 52 -3.98 4.62 -0.87
CA ILE A 52 -4.59 5.82 -1.47
C ILE A 52 -6.12 5.80 -1.43
N ASP A 53 -6.74 4.61 -1.39
CA ASP A 53 -8.18 4.40 -1.25
C ASP A 53 -8.76 4.89 0.09
N LYS A 54 -7.90 5.21 1.06
CA LYS A 54 -8.29 5.75 2.38
C LYS A 54 -8.24 7.27 2.46
N ALA A 55 -7.64 7.93 1.45
CA ALA A 55 -7.51 9.38 1.41
C ALA A 55 -8.87 10.07 1.26
N SER A 56 -9.00 11.28 1.83
CA SER A 56 -10.19 12.10 1.62
C SER A 56 -10.31 12.56 0.15
N PRO A 57 -11.53 12.87 -0.33
CA PRO A 57 -11.74 13.40 -1.68
C PRO A 57 -10.86 14.63 -1.99
N ASP A 58 -10.70 15.54 -1.04
CA ASP A 58 -9.88 16.76 -1.23
C ASP A 58 -8.40 16.44 -1.47
N VAL A 59 -7.90 15.40 -0.79
CA VAL A 59 -6.52 14.90 -0.98
C VAL A 59 -6.38 14.21 -2.33
N LEU A 60 -7.39 13.46 -2.78
CA LEU A 60 -7.38 12.86 -4.12
C LEU A 60 -7.42 13.92 -5.20
N ASP A 61 -8.25 14.96 -5.06
CA ASP A 61 -8.34 16.09 -5.99
C ASP A 61 -7.02 16.90 -6.01
N PHE A 62 -6.35 17.05 -4.87
CA PHE A 62 -5.01 17.64 -4.80
C PHE A 62 -4.01 16.84 -5.65
N PHE A 63 -3.94 15.52 -5.47
CA PHE A 63 -3.02 14.69 -6.26
C PHE A 63 -3.41 14.65 -7.73
N LEU A 64 -4.70 14.68 -8.07
CA LEU A 64 -5.15 14.81 -9.45
C LEU A 64 -4.53 16.06 -10.12
N ASN A 65 -4.60 17.22 -9.46
CA ASN A 65 -3.99 18.45 -9.96
C ASN A 65 -2.47 18.34 -10.08
N VAL A 66 -1.81 17.71 -9.10
CA VAL A 66 -0.35 17.44 -9.16
C VAL A 66 0.02 16.57 -10.36
N PHE A 67 -0.79 15.56 -10.68
CA PHE A 67 -0.55 14.69 -11.84
C PHE A 67 -0.78 15.40 -13.17
N ASP A 68 -1.72 16.36 -13.22
CA ASP A 68 -2.03 17.12 -14.43
C ASP A 68 -1.00 18.20 -14.71
N GLU A 69 -0.67 19.02 -13.71
CA GLU A 69 0.18 20.19 -13.88
C GLU A 69 1.67 19.91 -13.61
N GLY A 70 1.96 18.84 -12.86
CA GLY A 70 3.32 18.53 -12.40
C GLY A 70 3.84 19.53 -11.37
N THR A 71 2.97 20.38 -10.81
CA THR A 71 3.30 21.40 -9.81
C THR A 71 2.14 21.62 -8.86
N PHE A 72 2.41 22.17 -7.68
CA PHE A 72 1.37 22.67 -6.77
C PHE A 72 1.90 23.85 -5.94
N LEU A 73 1.01 24.57 -5.26
CA LEU A 73 1.37 25.65 -4.35
C LEU A 73 1.42 25.13 -2.90
N ASP A 74 2.47 25.48 -2.17
CA ASP A 74 2.51 25.26 -0.72
C ASP A 74 1.67 26.35 0.01
N SER A 75 1.56 26.23 1.34
CA SER A 75 0.82 27.17 2.19
C SER A 75 1.36 28.62 2.16
N HIS A 76 2.54 28.85 1.59
CA HIS A 76 3.18 30.16 1.42
C HIS A 76 3.14 30.64 -0.04
N ASN A 77 2.30 30.02 -0.89
CA ASN A 77 2.20 30.27 -2.32
C ASN A 77 3.50 30.03 -3.11
N ASN A 78 4.43 29.24 -2.60
CA ASN A 78 5.58 28.82 -3.37
C ASN A 78 5.21 27.67 -4.30
N VAL A 79 5.66 27.75 -5.55
CA VAL A 79 5.48 26.68 -6.54
C VAL A 79 6.41 25.51 -6.22
N ILE A 80 5.83 24.33 -6.01
CA ILE A 80 6.54 23.08 -5.79
C ILE A 80 6.49 22.27 -7.09
N ASN A 81 7.67 21.90 -7.60
CA ASN A 81 7.79 21.17 -8.86
C ASN A 81 7.87 19.64 -8.58
N CYS A 82 6.95 18.89 -9.17
CA CYS A 82 6.84 17.44 -9.07
C CYS A 82 7.10 16.70 -10.39
N ARG A 83 7.51 17.36 -11.48
CA ARG A 83 7.65 16.77 -12.82
C ARG A 83 8.69 15.66 -12.90
N ASN A 84 9.66 15.64 -12.01
CA ASN A 84 10.71 14.61 -11.94
C ASN A 84 10.43 13.55 -10.86
N ILE A 85 9.21 13.52 -10.32
CA ILE A 85 8.81 12.58 -9.28
C ILE A 85 8.06 11.42 -9.92
N ILE A 86 8.41 10.20 -9.50
CA ILE A 86 7.65 9.00 -9.82
C ILE A 86 6.69 8.75 -8.67
N PHE A 87 5.39 8.79 -8.94
CA PHE A 87 4.37 8.44 -7.97
C PHE A 87 4.00 6.97 -8.09
N ILE A 88 4.03 6.24 -6.97
CA ILE A 88 3.55 4.88 -6.84
C ILE A 88 2.41 4.89 -5.84
N MET A 89 1.28 4.29 -6.19
CA MET A 89 0.10 4.23 -5.33
C MET A 89 -0.24 2.78 -5.02
N THR A 90 -0.54 2.47 -3.77
CA THR A 90 -1.13 1.19 -3.39
C THR A 90 -2.59 1.39 -3.01
N ALA A 91 -3.45 0.47 -3.36
CA ALA A 91 -4.85 0.46 -2.98
C ALA A 91 -5.31 -0.98 -2.70
N ASN A 92 -6.21 -1.14 -1.74
CA ASN A 92 -6.83 -2.42 -1.46
C ASN A 92 -8.25 -2.45 -2.03
N ILE A 93 -8.43 -3.10 -3.18
CA ILE A 93 -9.67 -3.13 -3.93
C ILE A 93 -10.59 -4.29 -3.51
N THR A 94 -10.12 -5.21 -2.66
CA THR A 94 -10.80 -6.47 -2.31
C THR A 94 -12.03 -6.30 -1.40
N GLY A 95 -12.43 -5.07 -1.05
CA GLY A 95 -13.57 -4.80 -0.17
C GLY A 95 -14.96 -4.84 -0.84
N LEU A 96 -15.05 -5.00 -2.15
CA LEU A 96 -16.30 -5.00 -2.90
C LEU A 96 -16.65 -6.45 -3.32
N ASP A 97 -17.56 -7.06 -2.55
CA ASP A 97 -18.33 -8.26 -2.83
C ASP A 97 -17.62 -9.62 -2.83
N ASN A 98 -17.68 -10.29 -1.66
CA ASN A 98 -17.51 -11.74 -1.50
C ASN A 98 -18.45 -12.59 -2.41
N LYS A 99 -19.44 -11.98 -3.07
CA LYS A 99 -20.38 -12.67 -3.99
C LYS A 99 -19.88 -12.68 -5.44
N THR A 100 -19.16 -11.65 -5.88
CA THR A 100 -18.67 -11.53 -7.27
C THR A 100 -17.34 -12.28 -7.47
N SER A 101 -16.50 -12.36 -6.46
CA SER A 101 -15.20 -13.06 -6.54
C SER A 101 -15.33 -14.56 -6.83
N LYS A 102 -16.44 -15.22 -6.44
CA LYS A 102 -16.67 -16.63 -6.75
C LYS A 102 -16.90 -16.90 -8.23
N ASN A 103 -17.44 -15.96 -8.97
CA ASN A 103 -17.72 -16.15 -10.41
C ASN A 103 -16.49 -15.88 -11.30
N TYR A 104 -15.49 -15.13 -10.82
CA TYR A 104 -14.29 -14.84 -11.61
C TYR A 104 -13.23 -15.97 -11.59
N LEU A 105 -13.32 -16.89 -10.64
CA LEU A 105 -12.41 -18.04 -10.54
C LEU A 105 -12.75 -19.17 -11.52
N LEU A 106 -13.88 -19.09 -12.22
CA LEU A 106 -14.38 -20.15 -13.10
C LEU A 106 -14.30 -19.82 -14.60
N THR A 107 -13.89 -18.62 -14.98
CA THR A 107 -13.73 -18.27 -16.41
C THR A 107 -12.26 -18.13 -16.74
N ASN A 108 -11.76 -19.08 -17.55
CA ASN A 108 -10.49 -18.99 -18.27
C ASN A 108 -10.59 -17.92 -19.37
N GLU A 109 -10.68 -16.64 -19.00
CA GLU A 109 -10.77 -15.56 -19.97
C GLU A 109 -9.41 -14.89 -20.18
N GLU A 110 -9.11 -14.67 -21.48
CA GLU A 110 -7.87 -14.12 -22.01
C GLU A 110 -7.47 -12.77 -21.38
N GLU A 111 -6.17 -12.46 -21.32
CA GLU A 111 -5.56 -11.29 -20.64
C GLU A 111 -6.23 -9.92 -20.93
N GLY A 112 -6.90 -9.78 -22.09
CA GLY A 112 -7.61 -8.56 -22.49
C GLY A 112 -8.86 -8.25 -21.66
N HIS A 113 -9.53 -9.26 -21.13
CA HIS A 113 -10.76 -9.09 -20.29
C HIS A 113 -10.42 -8.79 -18.83
N LYS A 114 -9.29 -9.26 -18.31
CA LYS A 114 -8.83 -8.97 -16.94
C LYS A 114 -8.58 -7.47 -16.71
N LYS A 115 -7.93 -6.78 -17.66
CA LYS A 115 -7.68 -5.33 -17.56
C LYS A 115 -8.95 -4.47 -17.54
N LYS A 116 -10.01 -4.90 -18.23
CA LYS A 116 -11.31 -4.20 -18.21
C LYS A 116 -12.06 -4.39 -16.88
N SER A 117 -11.89 -5.57 -16.25
CA SER A 117 -12.49 -5.86 -14.95
C SER A 117 -11.88 -5.04 -13.83
N SER A 118 -10.56 -4.97 -13.75
CA SER A 118 -9.85 -4.21 -12.71
C SER A 118 -10.16 -2.72 -12.76
N LYS A 119 -10.25 -2.13 -13.96
CA LYS A 119 -10.67 -0.73 -14.13
C LYS A 119 -12.10 -0.47 -13.62
N LYS A 120 -13.02 -1.41 -13.83
CA LYS A 120 -14.39 -1.27 -13.31
C LYS A 120 -14.45 -1.23 -11.78
N HIS A 121 -13.62 -2.01 -11.10
CA HIS A 121 -13.56 -1.98 -9.62
C HIS A 121 -12.95 -0.67 -9.11
N LEU A 122 -11.98 -0.11 -9.80
CA LEU A 122 -11.41 1.20 -9.46
C LEU A 122 -12.44 2.33 -9.56
N ASN A 123 -13.36 2.28 -10.53
CA ASN A 123 -14.41 3.29 -10.71
C ASN A 123 -15.40 3.38 -9.53
N HIS A 124 -15.46 2.38 -8.66
CA HIS A 124 -16.26 2.45 -7.43
C HIS A 124 -15.55 3.22 -6.30
N ILE A 125 -14.22 3.33 -6.36
CA ILE A 125 -13.40 3.96 -5.33
C ILE A 125 -12.92 5.35 -5.78
N PHE A 126 -12.51 5.45 -7.05
CA PHE A 126 -11.92 6.66 -7.62
C PHE A 126 -12.77 7.19 -8.76
N ARG A 127 -12.75 8.51 -8.93
CA ARG A 127 -13.34 9.15 -10.12
C ARG A 127 -12.59 8.73 -11.39
N GLU A 128 -13.28 8.70 -12.51
CA GLU A 128 -12.71 8.31 -13.80
C GLU A 128 -11.52 9.19 -14.20
N GLU A 129 -11.58 10.49 -13.89
CA GLU A 129 -10.49 11.44 -14.15
C GLU A 129 -9.19 11.02 -13.45
N PHE A 130 -9.29 10.58 -12.19
CA PHE A 130 -8.13 10.12 -11.41
C PHE A 130 -7.53 8.84 -12.02
N ILE A 131 -8.38 7.89 -12.40
CA ILE A 131 -7.94 6.62 -13.02
C ILE A 131 -7.25 6.86 -14.36
N ASN A 132 -7.70 7.84 -15.14
CA ASN A 132 -7.13 8.18 -16.43
C ASN A 132 -5.72 8.79 -16.33
N ARG A 133 -5.30 9.25 -15.15
CA ARG A 133 -3.92 9.73 -14.89
C ARG A 133 -2.96 8.62 -14.48
N ILE A 134 -3.48 7.42 -14.19
CA ILE A 134 -2.64 6.26 -13.86
C ILE A 134 -2.09 5.66 -15.15
N GLN A 135 -0.79 5.78 -15.36
CA GLN A 135 -0.12 5.27 -16.57
C GLN A 135 -0.05 3.73 -16.56
N HIS A 136 0.27 3.14 -15.42
CA HIS A 136 0.44 1.70 -15.27
C HIS A 136 -0.36 1.19 -14.08
N LEU A 137 -1.24 0.23 -14.35
CA LEU A 137 -2.01 -0.49 -13.34
C LEU A 137 -1.40 -1.90 -13.19
N ILE A 138 -0.97 -2.23 -11.98
CA ILE A 138 -0.42 -3.54 -11.64
C ILE A 138 -1.33 -4.21 -10.64
N GLU A 139 -1.88 -5.35 -11.00
CA GLU A 139 -2.73 -6.16 -10.14
C GLU A 139 -1.90 -7.28 -9.50
N PHE A 140 -1.97 -7.40 -8.18
CA PHE A 140 -1.34 -8.49 -7.45
C PHE A 140 -2.32 -9.64 -7.27
N ASN A 141 -1.89 -10.84 -7.66
CA ASN A 141 -2.65 -12.07 -7.46
C ASN A 141 -2.60 -12.50 -5.99
N TYR A 142 -3.57 -13.36 -5.61
CA TYR A 142 -3.49 -14.07 -4.33
C TYR A 142 -2.25 -14.97 -4.27
N ILE A 143 -1.72 -15.13 -3.06
CA ILE A 143 -0.58 -16.01 -2.82
C ILE A 143 -1.04 -17.45 -3.03
N SER A 144 -0.40 -18.17 -3.96
CA SER A 144 -0.62 -19.61 -4.18
C SER A 144 -0.04 -20.44 -3.02
N ASP A 145 -0.49 -21.68 -2.88
CA ASP A 145 0.02 -22.60 -1.83
C ASP A 145 1.55 -22.79 -1.97
N ASP A 146 2.06 -22.92 -3.19
CA ASP A 146 3.51 -23.05 -3.46
C ASP A 146 4.29 -21.78 -3.08
N ALA A 147 3.79 -20.61 -3.48
CA ALA A 147 4.39 -19.34 -3.11
C ALA A 147 4.36 -19.09 -1.59
N ALA A 148 3.31 -19.57 -0.90
CA ALA A 148 3.21 -19.50 0.55
C ALA A 148 4.33 -20.30 1.23
N ILE A 149 4.66 -21.49 0.70
CA ILE A 149 5.74 -22.32 1.22
C ILE A 149 7.10 -21.62 1.04
N GLU A 150 7.37 -21.07 -0.14
CA GLU A 150 8.62 -20.33 -0.39
C GLU A 150 8.76 -19.11 0.55
N ILE A 151 7.66 -18.37 0.77
CA ILE A 151 7.66 -17.22 1.68
C ILE A 151 7.94 -17.69 3.11
N LEU A 152 7.32 -18.79 3.56
CA LEU A 152 7.57 -19.34 4.89
C LEU A 152 9.04 -19.76 5.08
N GLU A 153 9.64 -20.38 4.07
CA GLU A 153 11.05 -20.76 4.08
C GLU A 153 11.95 -19.54 4.24
N LYS A 154 11.76 -18.50 3.42
CA LYS A 154 12.51 -17.25 3.50
C LYS A 154 12.34 -16.54 4.85
N ILE A 155 11.12 -16.49 5.37
CA ILE A 155 10.87 -15.89 6.69
C ILE A 155 11.59 -16.72 7.76
N SER A 156 11.50 -18.06 7.72
CA SER A 156 12.14 -18.91 8.70
C SER A 156 13.66 -18.78 8.73
N GLU A 157 14.28 -18.62 7.55
CA GLU A 157 15.72 -18.41 7.43
C GLU A 157 16.20 -17.15 8.15
N ASN A 158 15.45 -16.05 8.07
CA ASN A 158 15.76 -14.82 8.78
C ASN A 158 15.78 -14.96 10.31
N TYR A 159 15.10 -15.99 10.85
CA TYR A 159 15.06 -16.27 12.28
C TYR A 159 16.05 -17.36 12.71
N LYS A 160 16.54 -18.21 11.79
CA LYS A 160 17.55 -19.25 12.09
C LYS A 160 18.85 -18.66 12.63
N PHE A 161 19.25 -17.48 12.15
CA PHE A 161 20.48 -16.79 12.59
C PHE A 161 20.41 -16.24 14.03
N ARG A 162 19.26 -16.23 14.68
CA ARG A 162 19.07 -15.66 16.03
C ARG A 162 18.88 -16.68 17.13
N SER A 163 18.65 -17.96 16.80
CA SER A 163 18.56 -19.02 17.82
C SER A 163 19.08 -20.34 17.27
N GLU A 164 20.19 -20.83 17.80
CA GLU A 164 20.80 -22.12 17.42
C GLU A 164 19.94 -23.35 17.72
N THR A 165 18.76 -23.19 18.30
CA THR A 165 18.02 -24.31 18.90
C THR A 165 16.57 -24.46 18.49
N THR A 166 16.01 -23.63 17.61
CA THR A 166 14.58 -23.73 17.27
C THR A 166 14.38 -24.06 15.79
N PHE A 167 14.17 -25.33 15.49
CA PHE A 167 13.76 -25.77 14.16
C PHE A 167 12.27 -25.50 13.95
N ILE A 168 11.95 -24.56 13.06
CA ILE A 168 10.58 -24.34 12.60
C ILE A 168 10.24 -25.47 11.64
N ASN A 169 9.29 -26.33 11.99
CA ASN A 169 8.84 -27.37 11.11
C ASN A 169 7.74 -26.87 10.19
N ILE A 170 8.14 -26.27 9.05
CA ILE A 170 7.23 -25.69 8.05
C ILE A 170 6.20 -26.69 7.55
N LYS A 171 6.59 -27.99 7.44
CA LYS A 171 5.70 -29.07 6.99
C LYS A 171 4.54 -29.39 7.94
N LYS A 172 4.63 -28.96 9.21
CA LYS A 172 3.57 -29.12 10.22
C LYS A 172 2.64 -27.92 10.34
N LEU A 173 2.92 -26.82 9.60
CA LEU A 173 2.06 -25.65 9.59
C LEU A 173 0.79 -25.94 8.78
N SER A 174 -0.36 -25.97 9.43
CA SER A 174 -1.64 -25.94 8.73
C SER A 174 -1.90 -24.53 8.22
N LEU A 175 -1.99 -24.37 6.91
CA LEU A 175 -2.32 -23.10 6.28
C LEU A 175 -3.85 -22.94 6.25
N ASP A 176 -4.34 -21.90 6.91
CA ASP A 176 -5.72 -21.45 6.73
C ASP A 176 -5.81 -20.67 5.41
N LYS A 177 -6.56 -21.22 4.44
CA LYS A 177 -6.69 -20.63 3.10
C LYS A 177 -7.47 -19.31 3.12
N GLU A 178 -8.39 -19.14 4.05
CA GLU A 178 -9.16 -17.91 4.17
C GLU A 178 -8.30 -16.79 4.78
N GLU A 179 -7.54 -17.07 5.83
CA GLU A 179 -6.57 -16.13 6.39
C GLU A 179 -5.43 -15.81 5.41
N LEU A 180 -4.96 -16.78 4.61
CA LEU A 180 -3.96 -16.53 3.58
C LEU A 180 -4.47 -15.58 2.50
N ARG A 181 -5.73 -15.70 2.09
CA ARG A 181 -6.35 -14.80 1.12
C ARG A 181 -6.56 -13.39 1.65
N THR A 182 -6.95 -13.25 2.92
CA THR A 182 -7.27 -11.94 3.52
C THR A 182 -6.04 -11.19 4.01
N SER A 183 -5.09 -11.88 4.63
CA SER A 183 -3.92 -11.30 5.30
C SER A 183 -2.60 -11.54 4.55
N GLY A 184 -2.58 -12.41 3.54
CA GLY A 184 -1.42 -12.67 2.68
C GLY A 184 -0.15 -13.04 3.46
N ALA A 185 0.97 -12.47 3.06
CA ALA A 185 2.26 -12.72 3.69
C ALA A 185 2.34 -12.28 5.17
N ARG A 186 1.47 -11.36 5.62
CA ARG A 186 1.38 -10.98 7.05
C ARG A 186 0.91 -12.15 7.91
N TYR A 187 -0.05 -12.94 7.42
CA TYR A 187 -0.49 -14.18 8.07
C TYR A 187 0.65 -15.19 8.21
N LEU A 188 1.40 -15.42 7.13
CA LEU A 188 2.53 -16.34 7.14
C LEU A 188 3.61 -15.93 8.15
N LYS A 189 3.90 -14.65 8.25
CA LYS A 189 4.81 -14.10 9.25
C LYS A 189 4.33 -14.35 10.68
N ARG A 190 3.03 -14.18 10.95
CA ARG A 190 2.43 -14.47 12.27
C ARG A 190 2.55 -15.95 12.63
N LEU A 191 2.30 -16.86 11.66
CA LEU A 191 2.45 -18.29 11.88
C LEU A 191 3.86 -18.66 12.32
N VAL A 192 4.88 -18.15 11.64
CA VAL A 192 6.28 -18.40 11.99
C VAL A 192 6.59 -17.86 13.39
N LEU A 193 6.17 -16.64 13.70
CA LEU A 193 6.40 -16.03 15.01
C LEU A 193 5.72 -16.81 16.13
N ASN A 194 4.48 -17.27 15.94
CA ASN A 194 3.75 -18.06 16.94
C ASN A 194 4.44 -19.39 17.21
N GLN A 195 4.94 -20.08 16.17
CA GLN A 195 5.70 -21.31 16.37
C GLN A 195 7.00 -21.08 17.15
N LEU A 196 7.71 -20.01 16.86
CA LEU A 196 8.92 -19.64 17.60
C LEU A 196 8.61 -19.38 19.07
N LEU A 197 7.56 -18.60 19.37
CA LEU A 197 7.15 -18.29 20.74
C LEU A 197 6.73 -19.56 21.50
N THR A 198 5.95 -20.45 20.88
CA THR A 198 5.55 -21.72 21.47
C THR A 198 6.77 -22.63 21.73
N GLY A 199 7.72 -22.66 20.80
CA GLY A 199 8.97 -23.43 20.94
C GLY A 199 9.86 -22.91 22.06
N ILE A 200 9.86 -21.61 22.34
CA ILE A 200 10.58 -21.00 23.46
C ILE A 200 9.86 -21.28 24.78
N ALA A 201 8.54 -21.08 24.81
CA ALA A 201 7.73 -21.31 26.02
C ALA A 201 7.78 -22.75 26.54
N ASN A 202 7.91 -23.74 25.64
CA ASN A 202 8.04 -25.16 26.02
C ASN A 202 9.44 -25.56 26.53
N LYS A 203 10.41 -24.63 26.51
CA LYS A 203 11.80 -24.88 26.98
C LYS A 203 12.12 -24.18 28.31
N ILE A 204 11.22 -23.33 28.80
CA ILE A 204 11.26 -22.70 30.13
C ILE A 204 10.44 -23.57 31.10
#